data_330a8cdc856c4745e6019cf6515b1656
#
_entry.id   330a8cdc856c4745e6019cf6515b1656
#
_cell.length_a   1.000
_cell.length_b   1.000
_cell.length_c   1.000
_cell.angle_alpha   90.00
_cell.angle_beta   90.00
_cell.angle_gamma   90.00
#
_symmetry.space_group_name_H-M   'P 1'
#
loop_
_entity.id
_entity.type
_entity.pdbx_description
1 polymer ?
#
loop_
_entity_poly.entity_id
_entity_poly.type
_entity_poly.pdbx_seq_one_letter_code
_entity_poly.pdbx_strand_id
1 'polypeptide(L)'
;QLGCSNTVSTNPTGLPDENQPTSAHDMALIMRAAIDNESFRTISNTVSYTIPATNVSGGERVLTNNFPLMSSSNAAYYQYCLGGREGYTEASGSTLVCAAEKDDVTLIAVVLQGASGVTTTEAVSLFNYGFDNFQILSLGDNDFNMVSGGNVYVPVGATADSLTTEDGEVQEDGQYSRQYLFGGTAVGTAVMETTHEDNSSFAAESDQNIEAAREYSSGRNNLPYILLGGAGLTIFLLLLWRIIKVAKS
;
A
#
# COMPACT_ATOMS: atom_id res chain seq x y z
N GLN A 1 2.91 -3.60 -17.50
CA GLN A 1 4.35 -3.88 -17.56
C GLN A 1 4.94 -3.62 -16.18
N LEU A 2 5.69 -4.59 -15.63
CA LEU A 2 6.15 -4.57 -14.24
C LEU A 2 7.43 -3.75 -14.00
N GLY A 3 8.05 -3.19 -15.06
CA GLY A 3 9.32 -2.46 -14.96
C GLY A 3 10.56 -3.35 -14.92
N CYS A 4 10.43 -4.66 -15.24
CA CYS A 4 11.58 -5.55 -15.34
C CYS A 4 12.45 -5.16 -16.53
N SER A 5 13.75 -5.00 -16.29
CA SER A 5 14.73 -4.57 -17.31
C SER A 5 15.77 -5.63 -17.67
N ASN A 6 15.91 -6.66 -16.81
CA ASN A 6 16.95 -7.68 -16.92
C ASN A 6 16.39 -9.12 -17.00
N THR A 7 15.09 -9.25 -17.30
CA THR A 7 14.44 -10.58 -17.35
C THR A 7 13.90 -10.84 -18.75
N VAL A 8 14.28 -11.99 -19.29
CA VAL A 8 13.72 -12.55 -20.51
C VAL A 8 13.19 -13.94 -20.17
N SER A 9 11.95 -14.23 -20.55
CA SER A 9 11.36 -15.57 -20.40
C SER A 9 11.19 -16.20 -21.77
N THR A 10 11.87 -17.31 -22.02
CA THR A 10 11.82 -18.05 -23.28
C THR A 10 10.87 -19.23 -23.21
N ASN A 11 10.53 -19.70 -22.00
CA ASN A 11 9.60 -20.79 -21.78
C ASN A 11 8.81 -20.60 -20.47
N PRO A 12 7.59 -21.20 -20.34
CA PRO A 12 6.78 -21.07 -19.15
C PRO A 12 7.18 -22.00 -18.00
N THR A 13 8.08 -22.94 -18.23
CA THR A 13 8.46 -24.01 -17.29
C THR A 13 9.64 -23.64 -16.40
N GLY A 14 10.43 -22.62 -16.78
CA GLY A 14 11.68 -22.25 -16.11
C GLY A 14 12.82 -23.24 -16.36
N LEU A 15 12.69 -24.10 -17.39
CA LEU A 15 13.81 -24.95 -17.79
C LEU A 15 14.97 -24.10 -18.32
N PRO A 16 16.23 -24.54 -18.13
CA PRO A 16 17.40 -23.77 -18.54
C PRO A 16 17.39 -23.41 -20.02
N ASP A 17 17.66 -22.16 -20.30
CA ASP A 17 17.89 -21.61 -21.63
C ASP A 17 18.91 -20.48 -21.50
N GLU A 18 19.91 -20.46 -22.38
CA GLU A 18 21.00 -19.45 -22.37
C GLU A 18 20.48 -18.03 -22.56
N ASN A 19 19.30 -17.87 -23.19
CA ASN A 19 18.66 -16.59 -23.45
C ASN A 19 17.59 -16.21 -22.40
N GLN A 20 17.58 -16.87 -21.24
CA GLN A 20 16.63 -16.64 -20.14
C GLN A 20 17.31 -16.08 -18.88
N PRO A 21 17.93 -14.89 -18.93
CA PRO A 21 18.46 -14.23 -17.76
C PRO A 21 17.35 -13.65 -16.88
N THR A 22 17.68 -13.44 -15.61
CA THR A 22 16.88 -12.68 -14.66
C THR A 22 17.77 -11.95 -13.65
N SER A 23 17.16 -11.08 -12.83
CA SER A 23 17.82 -10.45 -11.69
C SER A 23 16.96 -10.61 -10.42
N ALA A 24 17.59 -10.48 -9.25
CA ALA A 24 16.85 -10.52 -7.98
C ALA A 24 15.81 -9.38 -7.89
N HIS A 25 16.16 -8.21 -8.39
CA HIS A 25 15.24 -7.07 -8.46
C HIS A 25 14.01 -7.37 -9.32
N ASP A 26 14.20 -7.88 -10.53
CA ASP A 26 13.09 -8.19 -11.41
C ASP A 26 12.20 -9.31 -10.87
N MET A 27 12.82 -10.35 -10.26
CA MET A 27 12.05 -11.41 -9.59
C MET A 27 11.25 -10.89 -8.40
N ALA A 28 11.76 -9.89 -7.68
CA ALA A 28 10.99 -9.22 -6.63
C ALA A 28 9.81 -8.43 -7.18
N LEU A 29 9.97 -7.73 -8.31
CA LEU A 29 8.87 -7.04 -9.00
C LEU A 29 7.78 -8.02 -9.49
N ILE A 30 8.20 -9.16 -10.05
CA ILE A 30 7.29 -10.20 -10.51
C ILE A 30 6.55 -10.80 -9.32
N MET A 31 7.25 -11.12 -8.22
CA MET A 31 6.62 -11.69 -7.01
C MET A 31 5.65 -10.68 -6.37
N ARG A 32 5.97 -9.39 -6.34
CA ARG A 32 5.07 -8.35 -5.87
C ARG A 32 3.75 -8.37 -6.64
N ALA A 33 3.82 -8.33 -7.96
CA ALA A 33 2.61 -8.38 -8.79
C ALA A 33 1.84 -9.71 -8.66
N ALA A 34 2.54 -10.82 -8.42
CA ALA A 34 1.91 -12.11 -8.21
C ALA A 34 1.17 -12.16 -6.87
N ILE A 35 1.78 -11.65 -5.78
CA ILE A 35 1.16 -11.66 -4.43
C ILE A 35 -0.03 -10.70 -4.33
N ASP A 36 -0.08 -9.64 -5.14
CA ASP A 36 -1.23 -8.74 -5.25
C ASP A 36 -2.44 -9.43 -5.91
N ASN A 37 -2.22 -10.54 -6.64
CA ASN A 37 -3.29 -11.34 -7.20
C ASN A 37 -3.86 -12.31 -6.15
N GLU A 38 -5.13 -12.12 -5.78
CA GLU A 38 -5.80 -12.91 -4.74
C GLU A 38 -5.78 -14.42 -5.02
N SER A 39 -6.00 -14.84 -6.26
CA SER A 39 -5.96 -16.25 -6.64
C SER A 39 -4.58 -16.86 -6.48
N PHE A 40 -3.53 -16.13 -6.90
CA PHE A 40 -2.15 -16.55 -6.70
C PHE A 40 -1.82 -16.65 -5.20
N ARG A 41 -2.16 -15.64 -4.42
CA ARG A 41 -1.97 -15.59 -2.96
C ARG A 41 -2.64 -16.78 -2.27
N THR A 42 -3.88 -17.07 -2.61
CA THR A 42 -4.63 -18.21 -2.08
C THR A 42 -3.94 -19.55 -2.41
N ILE A 43 -3.57 -19.77 -3.67
CA ILE A 43 -2.96 -21.03 -4.11
C ILE A 43 -1.57 -21.19 -3.50
N SER A 44 -0.74 -20.15 -3.52
CA SER A 44 0.64 -20.20 -3.02
C SER A 44 0.69 -20.40 -1.51
N ASN A 45 -0.28 -19.87 -0.76
CA ASN A 45 -0.39 -20.01 0.69
C ASN A 45 -1.08 -21.30 1.15
N THR A 46 -1.59 -22.13 0.22
CA THR A 46 -2.24 -23.39 0.57
C THR A 46 -1.20 -24.43 0.97
N VAL A 47 -1.23 -24.89 2.21
CA VAL A 47 -0.31 -25.91 2.74
C VAL A 47 -0.71 -27.32 2.26
N SER A 48 -1.98 -27.64 2.22
CA SER A 48 -2.47 -28.91 1.69
C SER A 48 -3.85 -28.75 1.05
N TYR A 49 -4.12 -29.57 0.05
CA TYR A 49 -5.39 -29.60 -0.66
C TYR A 49 -5.82 -31.04 -0.93
N THR A 50 -7.06 -31.40 -0.56
CA THR A 50 -7.61 -32.72 -0.82
C THR A 50 -8.43 -32.69 -2.09
N ILE A 51 -8.02 -33.47 -3.08
CA ILE A 51 -8.81 -33.74 -4.27
C ILE A 51 -9.74 -34.90 -3.95
N PRO A 52 -11.07 -34.74 -4.02
CA PRO A 52 -12.00 -35.81 -3.74
C PRO A 52 -11.91 -36.95 -4.76
N ALA A 53 -12.47 -38.09 -4.42
CA ALA A 53 -12.62 -39.21 -5.36
C ALA A 53 -13.32 -38.78 -6.65
N THR A 54 -12.89 -39.32 -7.78
CA THR A 54 -13.44 -39.05 -9.10
C THR A 54 -13.97 -40.36 -9.71
N ASN A 55 -14.63 -40.27 -10.85
CA ASN A 55 -15.08 -41.46 -11.60
C ASN A 55 -13.92 -42.33 -12.12
N VAL A 56 -12.69 -41.84 -12.11
CA VAL A 56 -11.48 -42.56 -12.54
C VAL A 56 -10.61 -42.98 -11.34
N SER A 57 -10.56 -42.16 -10.28
CA SER A 57 -9.81 -42.43 -9.06
C SER A 57 -10.79 -42.66 -7.91
N GLY A 58 -10.91 -43.89 -7.41
CA GLY A 58 -11.83 -44.26 -6.34
C GLY A 58 -11.46 -43.79 -4.94
N GLY A 59 -10.30 -43.10 -4.77
CA GLY A 59 -9.84 -42.56 -3.49
C GLY A 59 -9.51 -41.06 -3.52
N GLU A 60 -9.58 -40.43 -2.37
CA GLU A 60 -9.09 -39.06 -2.17
C GLU A 60 -7.59 -38.95 -2.37
N ARG A 61 -7.10 -37.81 -2.85
CA ARG A 61 -5.71 -37.54 -3.03
C ARG A 61 -5.34 -36.25 -2.32
N VAL A 62 -4.45 -36.33 -1.35
CA VAL A 62 -3.94 -35.14 -0.65
C VAL A 62 -2.71 -34.61 -1.36
N LEU A 63 -2.75 -33.38 -1.81
CA LEU A 63 -1.60 -32.62 -2.29
C LEU A 63 -1.04 -31.81 -1.14
N THR A 64 0.27 -31.84 -0.97
CA THR A 64 0.98 -31.10 0.08
C THR A 64 1.97 -30.12 -0.57
N ASN A 65 1.97 -28.88 -0.11
CA ASN A 65 2.96 -27.91 -0.52
C ASN A 65 4.29 -28.26 0.15
N ASN A 66 5.31 -28.48 -0.67
CA ASN A 66 6.63 -28.88 -0.19
C ASN A 66 7.57 -27.68 0.07
N PHE A 67 7.06 -26.46 0.02
CA PHE A 67 7.90 -25.29 0.26
C PHE A 67 8.32 -25.24 1.75
N PRO A 68 9.64 -25.29 2.05
CA PRO A 68 10.15 -25.51 3.41
C PRO A 68 9.66 -24.47 4.42
N LEU A 69 9.57 -23.18 4.01
CA LEU A 69 9.14 -22.09 4.90
C LEU A 69 7.68 -22.21 5.34
N MET A 70 6.85 -23.00 4.63
CA MET A 70 5.43 -23.21 4.93
C MET A 70 5.17 -24.51 5.69
N SER A 71 6.14 -25.40 5.80
CA SER A 71 5.98 -26.68 6.47
C SER A 71 6.38 -26.58 7.94
N SER A 72 5.41 -26.68 8.87
CA SER A 72 5.65 -26.60 10.31
C SER A 72 6.57 -27.70 10.87
N SER A 73 6.78 -28.77 10.11
CA SER A 73 7.74 -29.84 10.45
C SER A 73 9.15 -29.56 9.97
N ASN A 74 9.37 -28.51 9.16
CA ASN A 74 10.67 -28.13 8.65
C ASN A 74 11.40 -27.17 9.61
N ALA A 75 12.70 -27.31 9.75
CA ALA A 75 13.51 -26.42 10.59
C ALA A 75 13.54 -24.97 10.08
N ALA A 76 13.29 -24.76 8.78
CA ALA A 76 13.19 -23.45 8.16
C ALA A 76 11.77 -22.85 8.16
N TYR A 77 10.82 -23.47 8.89
CA TYR A 77 9.45 -22.94 8.97
C TYR A 77 9.41 -21.49 9.39
N TYR A 78 8.67 -20.69 8.64
CA TYR A 78 8.50 -19.26 8.91
C TYR A 78 7.03 -18.89 8.95
N GLN A 79 6.50 -18.64 10.13
CA GLN A 79 5.06 -18.46 10.38
C GLN A 79 4.41 -17.34 9.58
N TYR A 80 5.20 -16.36 9.13
CA TYR A 80 4.73 -15.20 8.34
C TYR A 80 4.79 -15.45 6.82
N CYS A 81 5.26 -16.63 6.39
CA CYS A 81 5.42 -16.93 4.96
C CYS A 81 4.06 -16.99 4.26
N LEU A 82 3.90 -16.20 3.20
CA LEU A 82 2.72 -16.21 2.32
C LEU A 82 2.83 -17.21 1.17
N GLY A 83 4.00 -17.75 0.93
CA GLY A 83 4.29 -18.66 -0.16
C GLY A 83 5.56 -18.29 -0.90
N GLY A 84 5.97 -19.19 -1.77
CA GLY A 84 7.17 -19.01 -2.56
C GLY A 84 7.54 -20.27 -3.32
N ARG A 85 8.67 -20.21 -4.00
CA ARG A 85 9.19 -21.32 -4.77
C ARG A 85 10.71 -21.38 -4.73
N GLU A 86 11.22 -22.59 -4.52
CA GLU A 86 12.62 -22.91 -4.76
C GLU A 86 12.80 -23.50 -6.16
N GLY A 87 13.97 -23.29 -6.71
CA GLY A 87 14.41 -23.92 -7.95
C GLY A 87 15.88 -24.29 -7.88
N TYR A 88 16.25 -25.30 -8.64
CA TYR A 88 17.62 -25.70 -8.80
C TYR A 88 17.88 -26.17 -10.22
N THR A 89 18.95 -25.67 -10.80
CA THR A 89 19.58 -26.26 -11.98
C THR A 89 21.08 -26.16 -11.81
N GLU A 90 21.85 -27.00 -12.54
CA GLU A 90 23.29 -26.91 -12.48
C GLU A 90 23.82 -25.53 -12.89
N ALA A 91 23.17 -24.89 -13.85
CA ALA A 91 23.55 -23.57 -14.36
C ALA A 91 23.16 -22.41 -13.40
N SER A 92 22.01 -22.50 -12.74
CA SER A 92 21.50 -21.41 -11.87
C SER A 92 21.89 -21.55 -10.41
N GLY A 93 22.40 -22.71 -9.98
CA GLY A 93 22.52 -23.05 -8.55
C GLY A 93 21.14 -23.10 -7.88
N SER A 94 21.11 -23.03 -6.57
CA SER A 94 19.86 -22.95 -5.81
C SER A 94 19.29 -21.54 -5.88
N THR A 95 18.01 -21.44 -6.14
CA THR A 95 17.27 -20.18 -6.23
C THR A 95 16.03 -20.23 -5.35
N LEU A 96 15.61 -19.08 -4.83
CA LEU A 96 14.39 -18.97 -4.05
C LEU A 96 13.77 -17.60 -4.28
N VAL A 97 12.45 -17.56 -4.43
CA VAL A 97 11.64 -16.36 -4.33
C VAL A 97 10.47 -16.63 -3.39
N CYS A 98 10.25 -15.78 -2.41
CA CYS A 98 9.15 -15.92 -1.47
C CYS A 98 8.70 -14.56 -0.92
N ALA A 99 7.47 -14.55 -0.37
CA ALA A 99 6.90 -13.41 0.33
C ALA A 99 6.53 -13.78 1.76
N ALA A 100 6.61 -12.81 2.65
CA ALA A 100 6.16 -12.91 4.02
C ALA A 100 5.43 -11.63 4.44
N GLU A 101 4.45 -11.75 5.34
CA GLU A 101 3.67 -10.62 5.85
C GLU A 101 3.62 -10.68 7.38
N LYS A 102 3.94 -9.56 8.01
CA LYS A 102 3.90 -9.38 9.45
C LYS A 102 3.48 -7.94 9.73
N ASP A 103 2.49 -7.75 10.60
CA ASP A 103 2.01 -6.42 11.04
C ASP A 103 1.70 -5.48 9.85
N ASP A 104 0.96 -5.99 8.85
CA ASP A 104 0.58 -5.31 7.58
C ASP A 104 1.77 -4.93 6.67
N VAL A 105 2.98 -5.36 7.00
CA VAL A 105 4.16 -5.21 6.15
C VAL A 105 4.37 -6.48 5.34
N THR A 106 4.35 -6.37 4.01
CA THR A 106 4.72 -7.47 3.10
C THR A 106 6.14 -7.28 2.59
N LEU A 107 6.99 -8.27 2.83
CA LEU A 107 8.35 -8.32 2.31
C LEU A 107 8.50 -9.44 1.28
N ILE A 108 9.40 -9.23 0.33
CA ILE A 108 9.77 -10.22 -0.68
C ILE A 108 11.26 -10.49 -0.56
N ALA A 109 11.62 -11.75 -0.44
CA ALA A 109 13.01 -12.20 -0.45
C ALA A 109 13.30 -12.96 -1.74
N VAL A 110 14.42 -12.65 -2.37
CA VAL A 110 14.92 -13.33 -3.57
C VAL A 110 16.38 -13.72 -3.34
N VAL A 111 16.67 -14.99 -3.48
CA VAL A 111 18.02 -15.54 -3.43
C VAL A 111 18.32 -16.22 -4.77
N LEU A 112 19.36 -15.77 -5.45
CA LEU A 112 19.83 -16.35 -6.72
C LEU A 112 21.25 -16.88 -6.55
N GLN A 113 21.56 -17.98 -7.23
CA GLN A 113 22.87 -18.65 -7.17
C GLN A 113 23.33 -19.01 -5.75
N GLY A 114 22.36 -19.30 -4.87
CA GLY A 114 22.65 -19.71 -3.50
C GLY A 114 23.27 -21.10 -3.44
N ALA A 115 23.96 -21.39 -2.32
CA ALA A 115 24.44 -22.73 -2.05
C ALA A 115 23.26 -23.69 -1.77
N SER A 116 23.45 -24.96 -2.07
CA SER A 116 22.41 -25.98 -1.84
C SER A 116 22.05 -26.08 -0.36
N GLY A 117 20.75 -26.00 -0.08
CA GLY A 117 20.17 -26.15 1.27
C GLY A 117 20.28 -24.95 2.19
N VAL A 118 20.78 -23.78 1.72
CA VAL A 118 20.89 -22.56 2.54
C VAL A 118 19.95 -21.43 2.12
N THR A 119 19.38 -21.46 0.92
CA THR A 119 18.52 -20.38 0.39
C THR A 119 17.33 -20.06 1.29
N THR A 120 16.73 -21.05 1.93
CA THR A 120 15.64 -20.86 2.90
C THR A 120 16.10 -20.15 4.17
N THR A 121 17.26 -20.50 4.70
CA THR A 121 17.83 -19.84 5.88
C THR A 121 18.22 -18.39 5.57
N GLU A 122 18.76 -18.15 4.38
CA GLU A 122 19.09 -16.81 3.90
C GLU A 122 17.80 -15.96 3.75
N ALA A 123 16.73 -16.52 3.19
CA ALA A 123 15.45 -15.83 3.07
C ALA A 123 14.86 -15.47 4.44
N VAL A 124 14.88 -16.38 5.42
CA VAL A 124 14.44 -16.11 6.80
C VAL A 124 15.29 -15.01 7.43
N SER A 125 16.60 -15.01 7.21
CA SER A 125 17.48 -13.95 7.71
C SER A 125 17.18 -12.59 7.10
N LEU A 126 16.87 -12.53 5.79
CA LEU A 126 16.44 -11.32 5.10
C LEU A 126 15.11 -10.81 5.65
N PHE A 127 14.12 -11.68 5.87
CA PHE A 127 12.85 -11.29 6.45
C PHE A 127 13.01 -10.75 7.87
N ASN A 128 13.73 -11.45 8.72
CA ASN A 128 13.99 -10.98 10.09
C ASN A 128 14.69 -9.63 10.08
N TYR A 129 15.71 -9.45 9.23
CA TYR A 129 16.37 -8.17 9.08
C TYR A 129 15.38 -7.07 8.65
N GLY A 130 14.53 -7.34 7.65
CA GLY A 130 13.56 -6.39 7.15
C GLY A 130 12.52 -6.00 8.21
N PHE A 131 11.91 -6.98 8.89
CA PHE A 131 10.89 -6.73 9.92
C PHE A 131 11.44 -6.12 11.20
N ASP A 132 12.70 -6.39 11.55
CA ASP A 132 13.30 -5.88 12.79
C ASP A 132 13.89 -4.47 12.63
N ASN A 133 14.29 -4.08 11.42
CA ASN A 133 15.01 -2.82 11.19
C ASN A 133 14.21 -1.78 10.43
N PHE A 134 13.02 -2.12 9.90
CA PHE A 134 12.19 -1.19 9.15
C PHE A 134 10.76 -1.18 9.67
N GLN A 135 10.07 -0.08 9.42
CA GLN A 135 8.69 0.15 9.80
C GLN A 135 7.92 0.85 8.68
N ILE A 136 6.60 0.71 8.68
CA ILE A 136 5.73 1.61 7.92
C ILE A 136 5.46 2.85 8.76
N LEU A 137 5.65 4.02 8.16
CA LEU A 137 5.21 5.29 8.71
C LEU A 137 4.06 5.80 7.84
N SER A 138 2.87 5.91 8.44
CA SER A 138 1.69 6.49 7.79
C SER A 138 1.71 8.00 7.91
N LEU A 139 1.72 8.71 6.80
CA LEU A 139 1.77 10.16 6.72
C LEU A 139 0.39 10.78 6.46
N GLY A 140 -0.58 9.98 6.00
CA GLY A 140 -1.91 10.43 5.57
C GLY A 140 -2.77 11.04 6.67
N ASP A 141 -2.57 10.66 7.92
CA ASP A 141 -3.38 11.13 9.04
C ASP A 141 -3.17 12.62 9.38
N ASN A 142 -2.10 13.23 8.85
CA ASN A 142 -1.70 14.59 9.15
C ASN A 142 -1.67 15.54 7.94
N ASP A 143 -1.99 15.07 6.74
CA ASP A 143 -1.97 15.87 5.51
C ASP A 143 -3.35 15.87 4.83
N PHE A 144 -4.11 16.94 5.04
CA PHE A 144 -5.46 17.11 4.50
C PHE A 144 -5.52 17.14 2.96
N ASN A 145 -4.39 17.33 2.30
CA ASN A 145 -4.29 17.38 0.84
C ASN A 145 -3.94 16.01 0.24
N MET A 146 -3.77 14.99 1.07
CA MET A 146 -3.46 13.64 0.61
C MET A 146 -4.73 12.90 0.21
N VAL A 147 -4.82 12.54 -1.06
CA VAL A 147 -5.95 11.78 -1.64
C VAL A 147 -5.79 10.29 -1.39
N SER A 148 -4.56 9.78 -1.53
CA SER A 148 -4.24 8.37 -1.32
C SER A 148 -2.74 8.13 -1.16
N GLY A 149 -2.37 6.94 -0.66
CA GLY A 149 -0.97 6.59 -0.41
C GLY A 149 -0.47 7.11 0.93
N GLY A 150 0.78 7.59 0.98
CA GLY A 150 1.38 8.16 2.19
C GLY A 150 1.92 7.14 3.19
N ASN A 151 1.91 5.86 2.85
CA ASN A 151 2.66 4.86 3.59
C ASN A 151 4.09 4.78 3.05
N VAL A 152 5.05 5.02 3.92
CA VAL A 152 6.47 4.98 3.58
C VAL A 152 7.19 3.91 4.40
N TYR A 153 8.14 3.22 3.76
CA TYR A 153 8.92 2.15 4.40
C TYR A 153 10.29 2.68 4.79
N VAL A 154 10.51 2.88 6.08
CA VAL A 154 11.66 3.58 6.63
C VAL A 154 12.33 2.79 7.74
N PRO A 155 13.60 3.06 8.07
CA PRO A 155 14.25 2.46 9.23
C PRO A 155 13.48 2.74 10.53
N VAL A 156 13.51 1.77 11.44
CA VAL A 156 12.93 1.93 12.79
C VAL A 156 13.52 3.16 13.47
N GLY A 157 12.64 4.00 14.03
CA GLY A 157 13.02 5.26 14.66
C GLY A 157 13.07 6.47 13.73
N ALA A 158 12.92 6.29 12.41
CA ALA A 158 12.69 7.42 11.51
C ALA A 158 11.31 8.05 11.75
N THR A 159 11.22 9.37 11.57
CA THR A 159 9.99 10.15 11.72
C THR A 159 9.70 10.91 10.42
N ALA A 160 8.51 11.50 10.31
CA ALA A 160 8.13 12.33 9.17
C ALA A 160 9.16 13.45 8.90
N ASP A 161 9.75 14.03 9.96
CA ASP A 161 10.75 15.11 9.85
C ASP A 161 12.08 14.66 9.21
N SER A 162 12.31 13.32 9.16
CA SER A 162 13.51 12.76 8.51
C SER A 162 13.34 12.52 7.01
N LEU A 163 12.17 12.83 6.47
CA LEU A 163 11.85 12.67 5.06
C LEU A 163 12.03 13.98 4.30
N THR A 164 12.41 13.85 3.04
CA THR A 164 12.31 14.91 2.04
C THR A 164 11.30 14.52 0.99
N THR A 165 10.72 15.48 0.28
CA THR A 165 9.69 15.23 -0.73
C THR A 165 10.11 15.79 -2.07
N GLU A 166 9.68 15.10 -3.13
CA GLU A 166 9.75 15.57 -4.51
C GLU A 166 8.35 15.46 -5.11
N ASP A 167 7.84 16.59 -5.60
CA ASP A 167 6.51 16.66 -6.19
C ASP A 167 6.62 16.53 -7.71
N GLY A 168 5.73 15.72 -8.30
CA GLY A 168 5.55 15.60 -9.73
C GLY A 168 4.75 16.76 -10.33
N GLU A 169 4.52 16.70 -11.63
CA GLU A 169 3.70 17.68 -12.33
C GLU A 169 2.23 17.59 -11.89
N VAL A 170 1.60 18.75 -11.72
CA VAL A 170 0.17 18.84 -11.43
C VAL A 170 -0.62 18.48 -12.69
N GLN A 171 -1.55 17.53 -12.55
CA GLN A 171 -2.44 17.08 -13.61
C GLN A 171 -3.61 18.07 -13.81
N GLU A 172 -4.37 17.90 -14.90
CA GLU A 172 -5.53 18.75 -15.21
C GLU A 172 -6.64 18.70 -14.13
N ASP A 173 -6.70 17.61 -13.36
CA ASP A 173 -7.64 17.43 -12.25
C ASP A 173 -7.15 18.05 -10.92
N GLY A 174 -6.00 18.71 -10.94
CA GLY A 174 -5.39 19.31 -9.75
C GLY A 174 -4.61 18.34 -8.88
N GLN A 175 -4.50 17.07 -9.27
CA GLN A 175 -3.74 16.07 -8.53
C GLN A 175 -2.27 16.01 -8.99
N TYR A 176 -1.40 15.59 -8.09
CA TYR A 176 0.01 15.35 -8.39
C TYR A 176 0.57 14.22 -7.52
N SER A 177 1.62 13.57 -8.00
CA SER A 177 2.34 12.55 -7.24
C SER A 177 3.38 13.22 -6.35
N ARG A 178 3.40 12.88 -5.06
CA ARG A 178 4.48 13.22 -4.13
C ARG A 178 5.31 11.99 -3.84
N GLN A 179 6.60 12.05 -4.07
CA GLN A 179 7.55 11.03 -3.69
C GLN A 179 8.21 11.42 -2.35
N TYR A 180 8.25 10.47 -1.43
CA TYR A 180 8.97 10.62 -0.17
C TYR A 180 10.32 9.94 -0.25
N LEU A 181 11.36 10.64 0.23
CA LEU A 181 12.73 10.14 0.22
C LEU A 181 13.30 10.13 1.64
N PHE A 182 14.04 9.07 1.95
CA PHE A 182 14.84 8.96 3.17
C PHE A 182 16.31 8.82 2.75
N GLY A 183 17.15 9.80 3.15
CA GLY A 183 18.56 9.83 2.73
C GLY A 183 18.76 9.85 1.21
N GLY A 184 17.84 10.45 0.44
CA GLY A 184 17.87 10.49 -1.02
C GLY A 184 17.34 9.24 -1.72
N THR A 185 16.88 8.21 -0.98
CA THR A 185 16.26 7.00 -1.53
C THR A 185 14.75 7.11 -1.44
N ALA A 186 14.04 6.81 -2.53
CA ALA A 186 12.58 6.79 -2.54
C ALA A 186 12.06 5.66 -1.63
N VAL A 187 11.20 6.04 -0.67
CA VAL A 187 10.65 5.12 0.34
C VAL A 187 9.13 5.00 0.30
N GLY A 188 8.47 5.80 -0.51
CA GLY A 188 7.04 5.73 -0.74
C GLY A 188 6.52 6.88 -1.59
N THR A 189 5.24 6.83 -1.96
CA THR A 189 4.55 7.83 -2.76
C THR A 189 3.15 8.11 -2.20
N ALA A 190 2.64 9.30 -2.49
CA ALA A 190 1.25 9.66 -2.28
C ALA A 190 0.70 10.39 -3.50
N VAL A 191 -0.61 10.36 -3.65
CA VAL A 191 -1.35 11.26 -4.53
C VAL A 191 -1.85 12.41 -3.69
N MET A 192 -1.46 13.60 -4.07
CA MET A 192 -1.80 14.86 -3.43
C MET A 192 -2.77 15.63 -4.30
N GLU A 193 -3.57 16.47 -3.70
CA GLU A 193 -4.42 17.44 -4.39
C GLU A 193 -3.94 18.86 -4.08
N THR A 194 -3.89 19.71 -5.10
CA THR A 194 -3.60 21.12 -4.89
C THR A 194 -4.75 21.73 -4.07
N THR A 195 -4.42 22.38 -2.95
CA THR A 195 -5.41 23.21 -2.26
C THR A 195 -5.89 24.25 -3.24
N HIS A 196 -7.18 24.27 -3.52
CA HIS A 196 -7.77 25.41 -4.18
C HIS A 196 -7.51 26.65 -3.31
N GLU A 197 -6.61 27.51 -3.73
CA GLU A 197 -6.39 28.84 -3.13
C GLU A 197 -7.63 29.75 -3.29
N ASP A 198 -8.75 29.21 -3.78
CA ASP A 198 -10.00 29.93 -4.01
C ASP A 198 -10.83 30.20 -2.74
N ASN A 199 -10.32 29.88 -1.55
CA ASN A 199 -10.96 30.40 -0.33
C ASN A 199 -10.59 31.85 0.01
N SER A 200 -9.60 32.44 -0.67
CA SER A 200 -9.29 33.87 -0.47
C SER A 200 -10.35 34.79 -1.05
N SER A 201 -11.01 34.40 -2.16
CA SER A 201 -12.13 35.14 -2.70
C SER A 201 -13.39 35.01 -1.82
N PHE A 202 -13.65 33.85 -1.25
CA PHE A 202 -14.78 33.64 -0.32
C PHE A 202 -14.56 34.34 1.03
N ALA A 203 -13.32 34.37 1.55
CA ALA A 203 -13.00 35.12 2.76
C ALA A 203 -13.08 36.64 2.51
N ALA A 204 -12.55 37.10 1.38
CA ALA A 204 -12.64 38.54 1.01
C ALA A 204 -14.10 38.98 0.73
N GLU A 205 -14.90 38.10 0.12
CA GLU A 205 -16.32 38.37 -0.12
C GLU A 205 -17.15 38.30 1.18
N SER A 206 -16.77 37.41 2.11
CA SER A 206 -17.40 37.34 3.44
C SER A 206 -17.02 38.53 4.31
N ASP A 207 -15.78 39.03 4.26
CA ASP A 207 -15.35 40.23 4.99
C ASP A 207 -15.98 41.52 4.43
N GLN A 208 -16.12 41.64 3.11
CA GLN A 208 -16.88 42.76 2.49
C GLN A 208 -18.33 42.72 2.83
N ASN A 209 -18.95 41.54 2.89
CA ASN A 209 -20.37 41.41 3.30
C ASN A 209 -20.56 41.68 4.81
N ILE A 210 -19.59 41.34 5.64
CA ILE A 210 -19.60 41.65 7.08
C ILE A 210 -19.41 43.16 7.30
N GLU A 211 -18.56 43.82 6.53
CA GLU A 211 -18.33 45.25 6.62
C GLU A 211 -19.52 46.06 6.10
N ALA A 212 -20.15 45.67 4.98
CA ALA A 212 -21.39 46.21 4.47
C ALA A 212 -22.57 46.01 5.45
N ALA A 213 -22.63 44.84 6.12
CA ALA A 213 -23.62 44.57 7.16
C ALA A 213 -23.39 45.43 8.44
N ARG A 214 -22.15 45.77 8.79
CA ARG A 214 -21.78 46.66 9.89
C ARG A 214 -22.16 48.11 9.57
N GLU A 215 -21.90 48.61 8.35
CA GLU A 215 -22.34 49.94 7.93
C GLU A 215 -23.85 50.09 7.89
N TYR A 216 -24.56 49.04 7.40
CA TYR A 216 -26.03 49.03 7.39
C TYR A 216 -26.64 49.02 8.80
N SER A 217 -26.00 48.33 9.77
CA SER A 217 -26.47 48.25 11.16
C SER A 217 -26.21 49.54 11.97
N SER A 218 -25.20 50.32 11.60
CA SER A 218 -24.90 51.60 12.30
C SER A 218 -25.83 52.76 11.95
N GLY A 219 -26.60 52.63 10.85
CA GLY A 219 -27.48 53.71 10.33
C GLY A 219 -28.98 53.61 10.70
N ARG A 220 -29.43 52.55 11.38
CA ARG A 220 -30.86 52.41 11.75
C ARG A 220 -31.04 51.74 13.11
N ASN A 221 -31.40 52.50 14.09
CA ASN A 221 -32.05 52.01 15.30
C ASN A 221 -33.45 51.50 14.92
N ASN A 222 -33.63 50.22 14.64
CA ASN A 222 -34.82 49.42 14.88
C ASN A 222 -34.76 48.06 14.18
N LEU A 223 -34.68 47.00 15.02
CA LEU A 223 -35.02 45.60 14.82
C LEU A 223 -34.15 44.76 13.87
N PRO A 224 -33.68 43.58 14.36
CA PRO A 224 -32.75 42.74 13.63
C PRO A 224 -33.48 41.72 12.76
N TYR A 225 -33.34 41.82 11.46
CA TYR A 225 -33.49 40.68 10.56
C TYR A 225 -32.15 40.48 9.86
N ILE A 226 -31.43 39.49 10.32
CA ILE A 226 -30.19 39.04 9.68
C ILE A 226 -30.55 38.17 8.48
N LEU A 227 -30.34 38.67 7.27
CA LEU A 227 -30.39 37.89 6.03
C LEU A 227 -29.01 37.18 5.89
N LEU A 228 -28.95 35.93 6.35
CA LEU A 228 -27.83 35.05 6.05
C LEU A 228 -28.05 34.42 4.67
N GLY A 229 -27.08 34.55 3.80
CA GLY A 229 -27.07 33.97 2.45
C GLY A 229 -27.35 32.47 2.44
N GLY A 230 -28.00 32.03 1.37
CA GLY A 230 -28.84 30.84 1.22
C GLY A 230 -28.36 29.44 1.56
N ALA A 231 -27.11 29.17 1.98
CA ALA A 231 -26.68 27.79 2.33
C ALA A 231 -26.61 27.54 3.84
N GLY A 232 -26.25 28.54 4.64
CA GLY A 232 -26.14 28.40 6.10
C GLY A 232 -27.46 28.30 6.82
N LEU A 233 -28.52 28.93 6.26
CA LEU A 233 -29.84 29.00 6.88
C LEU A 233 -30.56 27.64 6.88
N THR A 234 -30.41 26.86 5.84
CA THR A 234 -31.01 25.51 5.73
C THR A 234 -30.44 24.52 6.71
N ILE A 235 -29.13 24.56 6.96
CA ILE A 235 -28.47 23.69 7.93
C ILE A 235 -28.85 24.09 9.36
N PHE A 236 -28.90 25.38 9.66
CA PHE A 236 -29.30 25.87 10.99
C PHE A 236 -30.77 25.56 11.33
N LEU A 237 -31.68 25.70 10.38
CA LEU A 237 -33.09 25.34 10.54
C LEU A 237 -33.30 23.82 10.70
N LEU A 238 -32.52 22.98 10.01
CA LEU A 238 -32.56 21.53 10.16
C LEU A 238 -32.02 21.08 11.53
N LEU A 239 -30.98 21.73 12.05
CA LEU A 239 -30.45 21.47 13.40
C LEU A 239 -31.44 21.92 14.48
N LEU A 240 -32.06 23.09 14.35
CA LEU A 240 -33.08 23.55 15.27
C LEU A 240 -34.31 22.63 15.28
N TRP A 241 -34.77 22.18 14.12
CA TRP A 241 -35.87 21.22 14.00
C TRP A 241 -35.59 19.88 14.65
N ARG A 242 -34.33 19.38 14.53
CA ARG A 242 -33.87 18.17 15.21
C ARG A 242 -33.83 18.31 16.74
N ILE A 243 -33.34 19.44 17.22
CA ILE A 243 -33.28 19.74 18.67
C ILE A 243 -34.70 19.83 19.27
N ILE A 244 -35.65 20.51 18.59
CA ILE A 244 -37.03 20.63 19.03
C ILE A 244 -37.75 19.27 19.02
N LYS A 245 -37.43 18.39 18.06
CA LYS A 245 -38.03 17.05 17.97
C LYS A 245 -37.53 16.10 19.07
N VAL A 246 -36.26 16.24 19.49
CA VAL A 246 -35.67 15.44 20.60
C VAL A 246 -36.18 15.94 21.97
N ALA A 247 -36.48 17.23 22.11
CA ALA A 247 -37.00 17.79 23.36
C ALA A 247 -38.52 17.52 23.59
N LYS A 248 -39.20 16.93 22.60
CA LYS A 248 -40.64 16.59 22.67
C LYS A 248 -40.92 15.08 22.68
N SER A 249 -39.88 14.23 22.69
CA SER A 249 -39.95 12.78 22.92
C SER A 249 -39.45 12.44 24.32
#